data_9475dc7e0a700ee61d393602e941a665
#
_entry.id   9475dc7e0a700ee61d393602e941a665
#
_cell.length_a   1.000
_cell.length_b   1.000
_cell.length_c   1.000
_cell.angle_alpha   90.00
_cell.angle_beta   90.00
_cell.angle_gamma   90.00
#
_symmetry.space_group_name_H-M   'P 1'
#
loop_
_entity.id
_entity.type
_entity.pdbx_description
1 polymer ?
#
loop_
_entity_poly.entity_id
_entity_poly.type
_entity_poly.pdbx_seq_one_letter_code
_entity_poly.pdbx_strand_id
1 'polypeptide(L)'
;MSEKTMGPRQSRPGILTPAQERVAQAIARLGPEISLTDISRMVGGHPNASRQHIKTLENSGYISATQKRGAAGRPAQLYSITPEGLRALAGNATLIAHTSFVRSLSHYIANQPHPEERALALGSQMVRDEGPLPGAAKVDKVVNLLEKYGFAPTQAGTEIQLLTCPVLDSAVRHPEVVCTMHRGILNEITGNNTTFILEPFARPGMCVIRTVSPTANPTQA
;
A
#
# COMPACT_ATOMS: atom_id res chain seq x y z
N MET A 1 14.95 11.56 -18.90
CA MET A 1 14.08 12.49 -18.14
C MET A 1 12.88 11.69 -17.68
N SER A 2 12.79 11.39 -16.38
CA SER A 2 11.67 10.59 -15.85
C SER A 2 10.42 11.48 -15.84
N GLU A 3 9.42 11.10 -16.59
CA GLU A 3 8.11 11.75 -16.63
C GLU A 3 7.53 11.75 -15.22
N LYS A 4 7.36 12.92 -14.61
CA LYS A 4 6.77 13.06 -13.28
C LYS A 4 5.28 12.74 -13.41
N THR A 5 4.92 11.50 -13.07
CA THR A 5 3.52 11.06 -13.02
C THR A 5 2.73 11.93 -12.05
N MET A 6 1.57 12.44 -12.49
CA MET A 6 0.64 13.17 -11.62
C MET A 6 0.05 12.22 -10.57
N GLY A 7 -0.16 12.72 -9.36
CA GLY A 7 -0.75 11.97 -8.25
C GLY A 7 0.25 11.30 -7.30
N PRO A 8 -0.24 10.64 -6.26
CA PRO A 8 0.56 10.04 -5.20
C PRO A 8 1.31 8.79 -5.66
N ARG A 9 2.27 8.36 -4.85
CA ARG A 9 2.95 7.08 -5.10
C ARG A 9 2.11 5.92 -4.56
N GLN A 10 2.32 4.72 -5.14
CA GLN A 10 1.75 3.50 -4.58
C GLN A 10 2.32 3.28 -3.18
N SER A 11 1.48 3.22 -2.16
CA SER A 11 1.86 2.68 -0.86
C SER A 11 2.17 1.19 -1.04
N ARG A 12 3.36 0.76 -0.67
CA ARG A 12 3.76 -0.66 -0.69
C ARG A 12 4.04 -1.10 0.74
N PRO A 13 3.04 -1.55 1.47
CA PRO A 13 3.25 -2.21 2.75
C PRO A 13 3.82 -3.63 2.58
N GLY A 14 4.16 -4.02 1.36
CA GLY A 14 4.78 -5.31 1.08
C GLY A 14 6.17 -5.39 1.68
N ILE A 15 6.37 -6.39 2.52
CA ILE A 15 7.63 -6.67 3.21
C ILE A 15 8.71 -7.11 2.20
N LEU A 16 8.30 -7.73 1.08
CA LEU A 16 9.18 -8.24 0.03
C LEU A 16 8.87 -7.59 -1.33
N THR A 17 9.94 -7.25 -2.06
CA THR A 17 9.79 -6.90 -3.48
C THR A 17 9.44 -8.16 -4.30
N PRO A 18 8.88 -8.04 -5.52
CA PRO A 18 8.55 -9.21 -6.36
C PRO A 18 9.76 -10.13 -6.63
N ALA A 19 10.97 -9.57 -6.73
CA ALA A 19 12.17 -10.37 -6.92
C ALA A 19 12.61 -11.10 -5.64
N GLN A 20 12.55 -10.43 -4.49
CA GLN A 20 12.78 -11.04 -3.18
C GLN A 20 11.76 -12.13 -2.87
N GLU A 21 10.49 -11.89 -3.19
CA GLU A 21 9.43 -12.86 -3.00
C GLU A 21 9.67 -14.14 -3.80
N ARG A 22 10.02 -14.04 -5.10
CA ARG A 22 10.37 -15.21 -5.91
C ARG A 22 11.51 -16.02 -5.31
N VAL A 23 12.56 -15.34 -4.82
CA VAL A 23 13.71 -16.01 -4.19
C VAL A 23 13.29 -16.68 -2.88
N ALA A 24 12.55 -16.00 -2.02
CA ALA A 24 12.06 -16.56 -0.76
C ALA A 24 11.11 -17.74 -0.99
N GLN A 25 10.20 -17.66 -1.97
CA GLN A 25 9.32 -18.76 -2.38
C GLN A 25 10.11 -19.96 -2.90
N ALA A 26 11.16 -19.73 -3.69
CA ALA A 26 12.02 -20.80 -4.18
C ALA A 26 12.69 -21.55 -3.02
N ILE A 27 13.23 -20.82 -2.04
CA ILE A 27 13.83 -21.41 -0.84
C ILE A 27 12.78 -22.18 -0.02
N ALA A 28 11.60 -21.60 0.19
CA ALA A 28 10.52 -22.24 0.94
C ALA A 28 10.04 -23.56 0.27
N ARG A 29 9.97 -23.59 -1.07
CA ARG A 29 9.52 -24.77 -1.85
C ARG A 29 10.57 -25.87 -1.93
N LEU A 30 11.84 -25.49 -2.05
CA LEU A 30 12.94 -26.46 -2.17
C LEU A 30 13.26 -27.13 -0.82
N GLY A 31 12.86 -26.50 0.29
CA GLY A 31 13.09 -27.00 1.64
C GLY A 31 14.32 -26.38 2.32
N PRO A 32 14.83 -26.96 3.39
CA PRO A 32 16.00 -26.46 4.10
C PRO A 32 17.32 -26.76 3.38
N GLU A 33 18.34 -25.97 3.68
CA GLU A 33 19.73 -26.16 3.24
C GLU A 33 19.93 -26.20 1.72
N ILE A 34 19.34 -25.23 1.02
CA ILE A 34 19.38 -25.14 -0.44
C ILE A 34 20.57 -24.30 -0.92
N SER A 35 21.22 -24.74 -2.00
CA SER A 35 22.34 -24.01 -2.60
C SER A 35 21.88 -22.79 -3.42
N LEU A 36 22.77 -21.80 -3.56
CA LEU A 36 22.55 -20.65 -4.45
C LEU A 36 22.23 -21.11 -5.89
N THR A 37 22.88 -22.18 -6.36
CA THR A 37 22.69 -22.70 -7.72
C THR A 37 21.27 -23.22 -7.93
N ASP A 38 20.72 -23.95 -6.96
CA ASP A 38 19.37 -24.51 -7.06
C ASP A 38 18.31 -23.41 -6.95
N ILE A 39 18.52 -22.43 -6.05
CA ILE A 39 17.67 -21.24 -5.95
C ILE A 39 17.66 -20.51 -7.30
N SER A 40 18.82 -20.22 -7.88
CA SER A 40 18.94 -19.48 -9.14
C SER A 40 18.29 -20.24 -10.32
N ARG A 41 18.42 -21.56 -10.35
CA ARG A 41 17.77 -22.40 -11.36
C ARG A 41 16.24 -22.33 -11.24
N MET A 42 15.69 -22.37 -10.02
CA MET A 42 14.26 -22.29 -9.80
C MET A 42 13.69 -20.91 -10.14
N VAL A 43 14.41 -19.84 -9.84
CA VAL A 43 13.97 -18.47 -10.13
C VAL A 43 14.14 -18.10 -11.62
N GLY A 44 14.93 -18.86 -12.37
CA GLY A 44 15.22 -18.61 -13.79
C GLY A 44 16.14 -17.41 -14.02
N GLY A 45 17.02 -17.10 -13.05
CA GLY A 45 17.91 -15.94 -13.09
C GLY A 45 19.40 -16.29 -13.00
N HIS A 46 20.24 -15.28 -13.27
CA HIS A 46 21.68 -15.41 -13.09
C HIS A 46 22.04 -15.49 -11.59
N PRO A 47 22.99 -16.33 -11.15
CA PRO A 47 23.37 -16.48 -9.74
C PRO A 47 23.75 -15.17 -9.04
N ASN A 48 24.32 -14.19 -9.74
CA ASN A 48 24.69 -12.91 -9.15
C ASN A 48 23.47 -12.06 -8.75
N ALA A 49 22.39 -12.09 -9.54
CA ALA A 49 21.15 -11.39 -9.19
C ALA A 49 20.48 -12.04 -7.98
N SER A 50 20.41 -13.38 -7.96
CA SER A 50 19.90 -14.13 -6.81
C SER A 50 20.71 -13.87 -5.54
N ARG A 51 22.04 -13.76 -5.63
CA ARG A 51 22.92 -13.47 -4.48
C ARG A 51 22.60 -12.13 -3.82
N GLN A 52 22.29 -11.11 -4.61
CA GLN A 52 21.94 -9.79 -4.05
C GLN A 52 20.63 -9.85 -3.26
N HIS A 53 19.62 -10.52 -3.80
CA HIS A 53 18.33 -10.70 -3.12
C HIS A 53 18.47 -11.59 -1.88
N ILE A 54 19.26 -12.66 -1.94
CA ILE A 54 19.58 -13.54 -0.81
C ILE A 54 20.22 -12.72 0.32
N LYS A 55 21.23 -11.90 0.01
CA LYS A 55 21.89 -11.05 1.01
C LYS A 55 20.92 -10.09 1.69
N THR A 56 19.99 -9.50 0.95
CA THR A 56 18.97 -8.62 1.52
C THR A 56 18.01 -9.40 2.42
N LEU A 57 17.53 -10.56 1.98
CA LEU A 57 16.64 -11.43 2.77
C LEU A 57 17.31 -11.94 4.05
N GLU A 58 18.60 -12.28 3.99
CA GLU A 58 19.40 -12.69 5.13
C GLU A 58 19.55 -11.56 6.13
N ASN A 59 19.91 -10.35 5.67
CA ASN A 59 20.04 -9.16 6.52
C ASN A 59 18.70 -8.78 7.20
N SER A 60 17.59 -9.09 6.58
CA SER A 60 16.23 -8.88 7.13
C SER A 60 15.76 -10.03 8.03
N GLY A 61 16.57 -11.07 8.21
CA GLY A 61 16.21 -12.23 9.03
C GLY A 61 15.18 -13.17 8.41
N TYR A 62 14.84 -13.01 7.12
CA TYR A 62 13.84 -13.84 6.44
C TYR A 62 14.39 -15.19 5.97
N ILE A 63 15.69 -15.30 5.81
CA ILE A 63 16.41 -16.55 5.56
C ILE A 63 17.62 -16.64 6.48
N SER A 64 18.07 -17.88 6.75
CA SER A 64 19.31 -18.17 7.43
C SER A 64 20.29 -18.85 6.48
N ALA A 65 21.59 -18.63 6.70
CA ALA A 65 22.65 -19.29 5.97
C ALA A 65 23.45 -20.22 6.89
N THR A 66 23.73 -21.43 6.42
CA THR A 66 24.61 -22.40 7.06
C THR A 66 25.76 -22.77 6.12
N GLN A 67 26.90 -23.18 6.67
CA GLN A 67 28.01 -23.66 5.87
C GLN A 67 28.01 -25.19 5.78
N LYS A 68 28.06 -25.72 4.56
CA LYS A 68 28.23 -27.15 4.36
C LYS A 68 29.65 -27.56 4.78
N ARG A 69 29.78 -28.35 5.85
CA ARG A 69 31.05 -28.93 6.29
C ARG A 69 31.37 -30.19 5.43
N GLY A 70 32.62 -30.35 5.03
CA GLY A 70 33.13 -31.67 4.59
C GLY A 70 33.51 -31.86 3.13
N ALA A 71 33.72 -30.80 2.31
CA ALA A 71 34.32 -30.97 0.98
C ALA A 71 35.65 -30.22 0.87
N ALA A 72 36.63 -30.77 0.14
CA ALA A 72 37.84 -30.03 -0.23
C ALA A 72 37.42 -28.83 -1.10
N GLY A 73 37.74 -27.60 -0.68
CA GLY A 73 37.40 -26.37 -1.36
C GLY A 73 36.71 -25.35 -0.46
N ARG A 74 36.29 -24.20 -1.05
CA ARG A 74 35.57 -23.16 -0.32
C ARG A 74 34.20 -23.67 0.16
N PRO A 75 33.87 -23.60 1.46
CA PRO A 75 32.59 -24.09 1.96
C PRO A 75 31.42 -23.45 1.22
N ALA A 76 30.50 -24.30 0.74
CA ALA A 76 29.28 -23.84 0.09
C ALA A 76 28.30 -23.31 1.16
N GLN A 77 27.74 -22.13 0.94
CA GLN A 77 26.63 -21.64 1.75
C GLN A 77 25.31 -22.29 1.32
N LEU A 78 24.54 -22.72 2.31
CA LEU A 78 23.22 -23.28 2.16
C LEU A 78 22.21 -22.35 2.86
N TYR A 79 21.04 -22.21 2.29
CA TYR A 79 20.02 -21.26 2.73
C TYR A 79 18.75 -21.97 3.13
N SER A 80 18.10 -21.47 4.16
CA SER A 80 16.80 -21.96 4.66
C SER A 80 15.88 -20.77 4.95
N ILE A 81 14.60 -20.94 4.66
CA ILE A 81 13.59 -19.94 5.04
C ILE A 81 13.39 -19.95 6.55
N THR A 82 13.26 -18.78 7.17
CA THR A 82 12.96 -18.65 8.61
C THR A 82 11.44 -18.58 8.84
N PRO A 83 10.96 -18.74 10.10
CA PRO A 83 9.56 -18.46 10.44
C PRO A 83 9.13 -17.03 10.08
N GLU A 84 10.02 -16.05 10.22
CA GLU A 84 9.83 -14.65 9.83
C GLU A 84 9.67 -14.52 8.33
N GLY A 85 10.48 -15.23 7.55
CA GLY A 85 10.38 -15.27 6.09
C GLY A 85 9.06 -15.89 5.61
N LEU A 86 8.58 -16.93 6.26
CA LEU A 86 7.26 -17.52 5.97
C LEU A 86 6.12 -16.54 6.27
N ARG A 87 6.20 -15.80 7.39
CA ARG A 87 5.23 -14.73 7.72
C ARG A 87 5.24 -13.61 6.68
N ALA A 88 6.44 -13.20 6.22
CA ALA A 88 6.58 -12.18 5.18
C ALA A 88 5.94 -12.62 3.85
N LEU A 89 6.14 -13.87 3.44
CA LEU A 89 5.49 -14.44 2.25
C LEU A 89 3.97 -14.49 2.39
N ALA A 90 3.46 -14.90 3.54
CA ALA A 90 2.02 -14.92 3.80
C ALA A 90 1.42 -13.51 3.77
N GLY A 91 2.10 -12.49 4.33
CA GLY A 91 1.68 -11.10 4.28
C GLY A 91 1.60 -10.56 2.85
N ASN A 92 2.57 -10.86 1.99
CA ASN A 92 2.53 -10.49 0.58
C ASN A 92 1.35 -11.13 -0.16
N ALA A 93 1.07 -12.41 0.06
CA ALA A 93 -0.06 -13.10 -0.56
C ALA A 93 -1.40 -12.48 -0.14
N THR A 94 -1.57 -12.16 1.14
CA THR A 94 -2.74 -11.46 1.67
C THR A 94 -2.92 -10.11 1.01
N LEU A 95 -1.85 -9.32 0.88
CA LEU A 95 -1.89 -8.01 0.21
C LEU A 95 -2.32 -8.13 -1.25
N ILE A 96 -1.78 -9.12 -1.99
CA ILE A 96 -2.18 -9.38 -3.39
C ILE A 96 -3.67 -9.70 -3.47
N ALA A 97 -4.18 -10.56 -2.58
CA ALA A 97 -5.60 -10.91 -2.53
C ALA A 97 -6.47 -9.68 -2.25
N HIS A 98 -6.12 -8.86 -1.24
CA HIS A 98 -6.84 -7.63 -0.93
C HIS A 98 -6.82 -6.63 -2.09
N THR A 99 -5.67 -6.44 -2.74
CA THR A 99 -5.55 -5.54 -3.90
C THR A 99 -6.42 -6.03 -5.07
N SER A 100 -6.43 -7.35 -5.33
CA SER A 100 -7.28 -7.94 -6.37
C SER A 100 -8.76 -7.79 -6.04
N PHE A 101 -9.15 -7.97 -4.77
CA PHE A 101 -10.53 -7.77 -4.32
C PHE A 101 -10.98 -6.32 -4.49
N VAL A 102 -10.17 -5.35 -4.02
CA VAL A 102 -10.46 -3.91 -4.18
C VAL A 102 -10.60 -3.54 -5.64
N ARG A 103 -9.72 -4.03 -6.52
CA ARG A 103 -9.80 -3.78 -7.97
C ARG A 103 -11.10 -4.32 -8.56
N SER A 104 -11.47 -5.56 -8.25
CA SER A 104 -12.70 -6.18 -8.76
C SER A 104 -13.94 -5.47 -8.24
N LEU A 105 -13.95 -5.08 -6.97
CA LEU A 105 -15.06 -4.34 -6.35
C LEU A 105 -15.19 -2.94 -6.97
N SER A 106 -14.10 -2.22 -7.18
CA SER A 106 -14.12 -0.90 -7.82
C SER A 106 -14.67 -0.99 -9.25
N HIS A 107 -14.22 -1.98 -10.02
CA HIS A 107 -14.75 -2.24 -11.36
C HIS A 107 -16.25 -2.59 -11.33
N TYR A 108 -16.68 -3.44 -10.39
CA TYR A 108 -18.09 -3.79 -10.24
C TYR A 108 -18.95 -2.57 -9.94
N ILE A 109 -18.53 -1.71 -8.98
CA ILE A 109 -19.27 -0.50 -8.61
C ILE A 109 -19.33 0.48 -9.77
N ALA A 110 -18.22 0.66 -10.52
CA ALA A 110 -18.17 1.57 -11.68
C ALA A 110 -19.20 1.22 -12.77
N ASN A 111 -19.58 -0.07 -12.86
CA ASN A 111 -20.57 -0.56 -13.83
C ASN A 111 -22.00 -0.65 -13.26
N GLN A 112 -22.24 -0.18 -12.04
CA GLN A 112 -23.59 -0.13 -11.45
C GLN A 112 -24.29 1.21 -11.72
N PRO A 113 -25.64 1.29 -11.65
CA PRO A 113 -26.34 2.57 -11.61
C PRO A 113 -25.87 3.41 -10.41
N HIS A 114 -25.67 4.71 -10.65
CA HIS A 114 -25.25 5.69 -9.63
C HIS A 114 -23.95 5.31 -8.90
N PRO A 115 -22.82 5.09 -9.62
CA PRO A 115 -21.60 4.60 -9.02
C PRO A 115 -21.01 5.55 -7.99
N GLU A 116 -21.14 6.88 -8.20
CA GLU A 116 -20.64 7.89 -7.27
C GLU A 116 -21.41 7.88 -5.94
N GLU A 117 -22.74 7.75 -5.97
CA GLU A 117 -23.56 7.68 -4.75
C GLU A 117 -23.20 6.45 -3.92
N ARG A 118 -23.00 5.31 -4.60
CA ARG A 118 -22.57 4.07 -3.97
C ARG A 118 -21.17 4.20 -3.35
N ALA A 119 -20.26 4.85 -4.05
CA ALA A 119 -18.91 5.09 -3.58
C ALA A 119 -18.89 6.04 -2.36
N LEU A 120 -19.69 7.11 -2.38
CA LEU A 120 -19.86 8.00 -1.22
C LEU A 120 -20.39 7.23 0.00
N ALA A 121 -21.45 6.43 -0.20
CA ALA A 121 -22.05 5.64 0.87
C ALA A 121 -21.06 4.61 1.43
N LEU A 122 -20.25 3.97 0.57
CA LEU A 122 -19.19 3.05 1.00
C LEU A 122 -18.15 3.75 1.88
N GLY A 123 -17.68 4.93 1.46
CA GLY A 123 -16.73 5.72 2.26
C GLY A 123 -17.27 6.11 3.62
N SER A 124 -18.53 6.55 3.68
CA SER A 124 -19.22 6.84 4.94
C SER A 124 -19.36 5.59 5.82
N GLN A 125 -19.68 4.44 5.23
CA GLN A 125 -19.79 3.18 5.96
C GLN A 125 -18.44 2.75 6.55
N MET A 126 -17.34 2.90 5.80
CA MET A 126 -15.99 2.59 6.32
C MET A 126 -15.67 3.35 7.61
N VAL A 127 -16.05 4.62 7.70
CA VAL A 127 -15.83 5.42 8.91
C VAL A 127 -16.70 4.92 10.08
N ARG A 128 -17.95 4.57 9.81
CA ARG A 128 -18.85 4.03 10.85
C ARG A 128 -18.36 2.68 11.38
N ASP A 129 -17.81 1.84 10.51
CA ASP A 129 -17.25 0.53 10.88
C ASP A 129 -15.97 0.65 11.72
N GLU A 130 -15.21 1.75 11.56
CA GLU A 130 -14.04 2.04 12.41
C GLU A 130 -14.41 2.41 13.85
N GLY A 131 -15.63 2.90 14.06
CA GLY A 131 -16.07 3.41 15.37
C GLY A 131 -15.44 4.75 15.74
N PRO A 132 -15.24 5.05 17.03
CA PRO A 132 -14.70 6.32 17.48
C PRO A 132 -13.29 6.57 16.95
N LEU A 133 -13.12 7.64 16.16
CA LEU A 133 -11.81 8.01 15.61
C LEU A 133 -10.98 8.80 16.63
N PRO A 134 -9.67 8.54 16.77
CA PRO A 134 -8.79 9.32 17.63
C PRO A 134 -8.58 10.73 17.08
N GLY A 135 -8.41 11.70 17.98
CA GLY A 135 -8.18 13.10 17.65
C GLY A 135 -9.25 14.04 18.21
N ALA A 136 -8.82 15.20 18.69
CA ALA A 136 -9.71 16.21 19.25
C ALA A 136 -10.42 17.03 18.15
N ALA A 137 -9.65 17.46 17.14
CA ALA A 137 -10.17 18.20 16.00
C ALA A 137 -10.55 17.27 14.85
N LYS A 138 -11.42 17.75 13.95
CA LYS A 138 -11.80 17.00 12.73
C LYS A 138 -10.59 16.71 11.84
N VAL A 139 -9.64 17.64 11.74
CA VAL A 139 -8.41 17.47 10.98
C VAL A 139 -7.56 16.31 11.54
N ASP A 140 -7.45 16.20 12.87
CA ASP A 140 -6.70 15.10 13.51
C ASP A 140 -7.32 13.74 13.18
N LYS A 141 -8.66 13.65 13.22
CA LYS A 141 -9.40 12.43 12.88
C LYS A 141 -9.17 12.04 11.42
N VAL A 142 -9.17 13.00 10.50
CA VAL A 142 -8.88 12.76 9.08
C VAL A 142 -7.45 12.29 8.90
N VAL A 143 -6.48 12.97 9.48
CA VAL A 143 -5.05 12.61 9.37
C VAL A 143 -4.81 11.22 9.94
N ASN A 144 -5.27 10.94 11.16
CA ASN A 144 -5.07 9.64 11.82
C ASN A 144 -5.69 8.48 11.03
N LEU A 145 -6.89 8.66 10.47
CA LEU A 145 -7.53 7.62 9.67
C LEU A 145 -6.79 7.38 8.35
N LEU A 146 -6.39 8.46 7.66
CA LEU A 146 -5.64 8.36 6.42
C LEU A 146 -4.25 7.75 6.63
N GLU A 147 -3.59 8.06 7.74
CA GLU A 147 -2.32 7.45 8.13
C GLU A 147 -2.49 5.94 8.37
N LYS A 148 -3.52 5.55 9.15
CA LYS A 148 -3.90 4.15 9.38
C LYS A 148 -4.12 3.40 8.07
N TYR A 149 -4.70 4.06 7.07
CA TYR A 149 -4.96 3.47 5.75
C TYR A 149 -3.76 3.55 4.79
N GLY A 150 -2.64 4.14 5.19
CA GLY A 150 -1.39 4.15 4.42
C GLY A 150 -1.29 5.24 3.36
N PHE A 151 -1.99 6.37 3.54
CA PHE A 151 -1.92 7.52 2.62
C PHE A 151 -0.73 8.46 2.86
N ALA A 152 0.05 8.27 3.92
CA ALA A 152 1.14 9.14 4.34
C ALA A 152 0.75 10.65 4.27
N PRO A 153 -0.25 11.08 5.06
CA PRO A 153 -0.71 12.46 5.07
C PRO A 153 0.35 13.40 5.67
N THR A 154 0.52 14.57 5.08
CA THR A 154 1.40 15.63 5.60
C THR A 154 0.62 16.94 5.61
N GLN A 155 0.56 17.61 6.76
CA GLN A 155 -0.10 18.91 6.88
C GLN A 155 0.83 20.02 6.37
N ALA A 156 0.30 20.87 5.49
CA ALA A 156 0.98 22.01 4.91
C ALA A 156 0.04 23.23 4.88
N GLY A 157 0.02 24.00 5.95
CA GLY A 157 -0.92 25.13 6.12
C GLY A 157 -2.37 24.66 6.13
N THR A 158 -3.17 25.12 5.14
CA THR A 158 -4.58 24.73 4.97
C THR A 158 -4.78 23.49 4.13
N GLU A 159 -3.71 22.81 3.75
CA GLU A 159 -3.74 21.59 2.93
C GLU A 159 -3.26 20.38 3.72
N ILE A 160 -3.87 19.22 3.44
CA ILE A 160 -3.32 17.90 3.78
C ILE A 160 -2.87 17.25 2.48
N GLN A 161 -1.57 17.02 2.33
CA GLN A 161 -0.97 16.39 1.17
C GLN A 161 -0.94 14.88 1.39
N LEU A 162 -1.42 14.11 0.43
CA LEU A 162 -1.42 12.65 0.45
C LEU A 162 -0.32 12.16 -0.50
N LEU A 163 0.79 11.71 0.04
CA LEU A 163 2.00 11.36 -0.72
C LEU A 163 1.95 9.92 -1.27
N THR A 164 1.13 9.08 -0.68
CA THR A 164 0.93 7.68 -1.10
C THR A 164 -0.55 7.36 -1.25
N CYS A 165 -0.85 6.37 -2.09
CA CYS A 165 -2.18 5.79 -2.20
C CYS A 165 -2.07 4.26 -2.15
N PRO A 166 -2.66 3.59 -1.15
CA PRO A 166 -2.59 2.14 -1.01
C PRO A 166 -3.32 1.39 -2.13
N VAL A 167 -4.29 2.05 -2.77
CA VAL A 167 -5.14 1.50 -3.84
C VAL A 167 -4.95 2.22 -5.18
N LEU A 168 -3.75 2.74 -5.44
CA LEU A 168 -3.45 3.60 -6.59
C LEU A 168 -3.85 2.96 -7.93
N ASP A 169 -3.58 1.66 -8.15
CA ASP A 169 -3.95 0.95 -9.38
C ASP A 169 -5.46 1.03 -9.64
N SER A 170 -6.28 0.85 -8.59
CA SER A 170 -7.73 1.00 -8.68
C SER A 170 -8.17 2.46 -8.83
N ALA A 171 -7.50 3.39 -8.16
CA ALA A 171 -7.80 4.83 -8.25
C ALA A 171 -7.51 5.42 -9.63
N VAL A 172 -6.49 4.93 -10.33
CA VAL A 172 -6.19 5.35 -11.70
C VAL A 172 -7.20 4.80 -12.70
N ARG A 173 -7.70 3.58 -12.48
CA ARG A 173 -8.69 2.93 -13.39
C ARG A 173 -10.11 3.41 -13.17
N HIS A 174 -10.48 3.64 -11.92
CA HIS A 174 -11.83 3.99 -11.48
C HIS A 174 -11.79 5.13 -10.45
N PRO A 175 -11.33 6.34 -10.86
CA PRO A 175 -11.27 7.49 -9.95
C PRO A 175 -12.66 7.91 -9.46
N GLU A 176 -13.70 7.76 -10.30
CA GLU A 176 -15.11 8.00 -9.98
C GLU A 176 -15.64 7.13 -8.83
N VAL A 177 -15.02 5.98 -8.58
CA VAL A 177 -15.34 5.12 -7.43
C VAL A 177 -14.38 5.37 -6.28
N VAL A 178 -13.08 5.17 -6.51
CA VAL A 178 -12.09 5.15 -5.43
C VAL A 178 -11.91 6.53 -4.81
N CYS A 179 -11.78 7.59 -5.61
CA CYS A 179 -11.60 8.93 -5.07
C CYS A 179 -12.91 9.48 -4.48
N THR A 180 -14.06 9.08 -5.03
CA THR A 180 -15.37 9.44 -4.46
C THR A 180 -15.63 8.72 -3.14
N MET A 181 -15.19 7.48 -2.97
CA MET A 181 -15.19 6.79 -1.68
C MET A 181 -14.39 7.58 -0.62
N HIS A 182 -13.21 8.09 -0.97
CA HIS A 182 -12.44 8.94 -0.04
C HIS A 182 -13.18 10.24 0.29
N ARG A 183 -13.93 10.83 -0.65
CA ARG A 183 -14.83 11.97 -0.34
C ARG A 183 -15.92 11.57 0.66
N GLY A 184 -16.47 10.36 0.55
CA GLY A 184 -17.41 9.81 1.52
C GLY A 184 -16.83 9.69 2.92
N ILE A 185 -15.57 9.26 3.05
CA ILE A 185 -14.83 9.23 4.32
C ILE A 185 -14.76 10.66 4.92
N LEU A 186 -14.34 11.65 4.13
CA LEU A 186 -14.21 13.02 4.59
C LEU A 186 -15.57 13.58 5.03
N ASN A 187 -16.62 13.37 4.25
CA ASN A 187 -17.97 13.83 4.55
C ASN A 187 -18.50 13.25 5.86
N GLU A 188 -18.29 11.98 6.13
CA GLU A 188 -18.74 11.33 7.38
C GLU A 188 -18.01 11.91 8.60
N ILE A 189 -16.68 12.10 8.52
CA ILE A 189 -15.90 12.69 9.63
C ILE A 189 -16.32 14.14 9.88
N THR A 190 -16.67 14.89 8.85
CA THR A 190 -16.98 16.32 8.95
C THR A 190 -18.46 16.62 9.17
N GLY A 191 -19.34 15.60 9.06
CA GLY A 191 -20.80 15.76 9.18
C GLY A 191 -21.40 16.42 7.96
N ASN A 192 -20.98 16.04 6.75
CA ASN A 192 -21.41 16.62 5.46
C ASN A 192 -21.18 18.13 5.33
N ASN A 193 -20.37 18.72 6.21
CA ASN A 193 -19.94 20.09 6.09
C ASN A 193 -18.76 20.13 5.13
N THR A 194 -18.83 20.88 4.04
CA THR A 194 -17.82 21.00 2.98
C THR A 194 -16.48 21.59 3.44
N THR A 195 -16.06 21.26 4.65
CA THR A 195 -14.84 21.77 5.26
C THR A 195 -13.57 21.17 4.64
N PHE A 196 -13.69 19.97 4.02
CA PHE A 196 -12.57 19.28 3.40
C PHE A 196 -12.92 18.90 1.96
N ILE A 197 -12.13 19.38 1.00
CA ILE A 197 -12.29 19.09 -0.42
C ILE A 197 -11.11 18.27 -0.88
N LEU A 198 -11.36 17.03 -1.32
CA LEU A 198 -10.35 16.18 -1.95
C LEU A 198 -10.16 16.59 -3.42
N GLU A 199 -8.93 16.89 -3.78
CA GLU A 199 -8.46 17.06 -5.15
C GLU A 199 -7.59 15.86 -5.54
N PRO A 200 -8.15 14.86 -6.24
CA PRO A 200 -7.38 13.70 -6.68
C PRO A 200 -6.32 14.11 -7.69
N PHE A 201 -5.13 13.50 -7.61
CA PHE A 201 -4.04 13.71 -8.56
C PHE A 201 -3.69 15.18 -8.78
N ALA A 202 -3.86 16.03 -7.77
CA ALA A 202 -3.74 17.49 -7.86
C ALA A 202 -2.36 17.96 -8.32
N ARG A 203 -1.29 17.28 -7.92
CA ARG A 203 0.10 17.63 -8.26
C ARG A 203 0.94 16.36 -8.48
N PRO A 204 2.10 16.47 -9.17
CA PRO A 204 3.03 15.36 -9.27
C PRO A 204 3.42 14.82 -7.90
N GLY A 205 3.17 13.53 -7.68
CA GLY A 205 3.51 12.83 -6.45
C GLY A 205 2.48 12.94 -5.32
N MET A 206 1.31 13.60 -5.51
CA MET A 206 0.34 13.75 -4.41
C MET A 206 -1.11 13.99 -4.86
N CYS A 207 -2.05 13.59 -3.99
CA CYS A 207 -3.38 14.19 -3.92
C CYS A 207 -3.39 15.27 -2.84
N VAL A 208 -4.39 16.15 -2.85
CA VAL A 208 -4.51 17.23 -1.86
C VAL A 208 -5.91 17.25 -1.27
N ILE A 209 -6.01 17.45 0.04
CA ILE A 209 -7.25 17.79 0.72
C ILE A 209 -7.11 19.23 1.19
N ARG A 210 -7.98 20.11 0.69
CA ARG A 210 -8.04 21.50 1.15
C ARG A 210 -9.04 21.64 2.29
N THR A 211 -8.64 22.36 3.32
CA THR A 211 -9.57 22.82 4.35
C THR A 211 -10.16 24.16 3.92
N VAL A 212 -11.46 24.20 3.71
CA VAL A 212 -12.19 25.43 3.41
C VAL A 212 -12.81 25.94 4.71
N SER A 213 -12.41 27.13 5.13
CA SER A 213 -13.13 27.81 6.23
C SER A 213 -14.57 28.04 5.79
N PRO A 214 -15.58 27.77 6.64
CA PRO A 214 -16.95 28.20 6.33
C PRO A 214 -16.90 29.70 6.07
N THR A 215 -17.11 30.12 4.83
CA THR A 215 -17.27 31.57 4.53
C THR A 215 -18.39 32.07 5.37
N ALA A 216 -18.11 33.07 6.19
CA ALA A 216 -19.13 33.86 6.86
C ALA A 216 -20.16 34.29 5.80
N ASN A 217 -21.42 33.96 6.05
CA ASN A 217 -22.54 34.24 5.16
C ASN A 217 -22.56 35.77 4.90
N PRO A 218 -22.45 36.26 3.66
CA PRO A 218 -22.55 37.68 3.39
C PRO A 218 -24.01 38.14 3.35
N THR A 219 -24.75 37.90 4.43
CA THR A 219 -26.12 38.43 4.55
C THR A 219 -26.34 38.96 5.95
N GLN A 220 -25.73 40.05 6.23
CA GLN A 220 -26.19 41.08 7.21
C GLN A 220 -25.42 42.38 6.93
N ALA A 221 -25.87 43.13 5.95
CA ALA A 221 -25.69 44.57 5.87
C ALA A 221 -26.94 45.15 5.22
#